data_7f32f1bb3c2cd13cf34693fb2e2f070b
#
_entry.id   7f32f1bb3c2cd13cf34693fb2e2f070b
#
_cell.length_a   1.000
_cell.length_b   1.000
_cell.length_c   1.000
_cell.angle_alpha   90.00
_cell.angle_beta   90.00
_cell.angle_gamma   90.00
#
_symmetry.space_group_name_H-M   'P 1'
#
loop_
_entity.id
_entity.type
_entity.pdbx_description
1 polymer ?
#
loop_
_entity_poly.entity_id
_entity_poly.type
_entity_poly.pdbx_seq_one_letter_code
_entity_poly.pdbx_strand_id
1 'polypeptide(L)'
;MVFYLYTLDNDGRLTGVVSLRELVTIPGDTMLKDIMSKHIHVVRPETDQEEVARIVSQYNFLAVPVVDHEDRLLGIVTVDDVVDVIREEATEDFLQLVGAGKDREILLKSSWENARMRVPWLFASWVGGILAALIIGVFDDVLKSHIALA
;
A
#
# COMPACT_ATOMS: atom_id res chain seq x y z
N MET A 1 5.71 -17.71 13.70
CA MET A 1 6.90 -18.43 13.19
C MET A 1 8.13 -17.55 13.44
N VAL A 2 9.26 -18.07 13.95
CA VAL A 2 10.45 -17.25 14.24
C VAL A 2 11.40 -17.34 13.06
N PHE A 3 11.75 -16.18 12.45
CA PHE A 3 12.64 -16.12 11.30
C PHE A 3 13.99 -15.48 11.62
N TYR A 4 13.97 -14.48 12.53
CA TYR A 4 15.11 -13.67 12.90
C TYR A 4 15.24 -13.55 14.42
N LEU A 5 16.46 -13.38 14.88
CA LEU A 5 16.82 -13.01 16.24
C LEU A 5 17.40 -11.61 16.21
N TYR A 6 16.83 -10.72 16.96
CA TYR A 6 17.29 -9.35 17.10
C TYR A 6 18.13 -9.23 18.34
N THR A 7 19.35 -8.72 18.21
CA THR A 7 20.26 -8.47 19.32
C THR A 7 20.11 -7.05 19.80
N LEU A 8 20.01 -6.89 21.11
CA LEU A 8 19.84 -5.59 21.77
C LEU A 8 21.00 -5.32 22.70
N ASP A 9 21.29 -4.05 22.95
CA ASP A 9 22.18 -3.62 24.04
C ASP A 9 21.42 -3.57 25.39
N ASN A 10 22.13 -3.12 26.45
CA ASN A 10 21.54 -3.00 27.78
C ASN A 10 20.42 -1.95 27.87
N ASP A 11 20.37 -1.00 26.95
CA ASP A 11 19.38 0.07 26.86
C ASP A 11 18.19 -0.32 25.95
N GLY A 12 18.19 -1.55 25.40
CA GLY A 12 17.15 -2.05 24.51
C GLY A 12 17.28 -1.60 23.06
N ARG A 13 18.43 -1.03 22.68
CA ARG A 13 18.67 -0.58 21.31
C ARG A 13 19.06 -1.75 20.42
N LEU A 14 18.57 -1.71 19.19
CA LEU A 14 18.83 -2.73 18.18
C LEU A 14 20.29 -2.64 17.71
N THR A 15 21.07 -3.70 17.93
CA THR A 15 22.51 -3.76 17.60
C THR A 15 22.82 -4.70 16.44
N GLY A 16 21.97 -5.68 16.17
CA GLY A 16 22.18 -6.67 15.11
C GLY A 16 20.98 -7.54 14.86
N VAL A 17 21.03 -8.28 13.76
CA VAL A 17 20.06 -9.31 13.39
C VAL A 17 20.79 -10.57 12.94
N VAL A 18 20.28 -11.73 13.36
CA VAL A 18 20.75 -13.06 12.95
C VAL A 18 19.57 -13.84 12.41
N SER A 19 19.73 -14.47 11.26
CA SER A 19 18.70 -15.38 10.76
C SER A 19 18.70 -16.70 11.54
N LEU A 20 17.53 -17.27 11.79
CA LEU A 20 17.44 -18.56 12.46
C LEU A 20 18.18 -19.65 11.68
N ARG A 21 18.23 -19.55 10.36
CA ARG A 21 18.99 -20.46 9.49
C ARG A 21 20.48 -20.42 9.79
N GLU A 22 21.06 -19.23 9.91
CA GLU A 22 22.47 -19.05 10.24
C GLU A 22 22.75 -19.65 11.62
N LEU A 23 21.92 -19.33 12.62
CA LEU A 23 22.09 -19.82 13.97
C LEU A 23 22.16 -21.35 14.08
N VAL A 24 21.36 -22.07 13.29
CA VAL A 24 21.33 -23.53 13.29
C VAL A 24 22.53 -24.16 12.58
N THR A 25 23.17 -23.43 11.65
CA THR A 25 24.29 -23.94 10.83
C THR A 25 25.66 -23.68 11.42
N ILE A 26 25.76 -22.83 12.45
CA ILE A 26 27.02 -22.38 13.06
C ILE A 26 27.40 -23.26 14.24
N PRO A 27 28.73 -23.47 14.50
CA PRO A 27 29.22 -24.13 15.70
C PRO A 27 28.70 -23.46 16.97
N GLY A 28 28.32 -24.26 17.97
CA GLY A 28 27.64 -23.78 19.18
C GLY A 28 28.48 -22.89 20.12
N ASP A 29 29.77 -22.79 19.87
CA ASP A 29 30.73 -21.94 20.61
C ASP A 29 30.94 -20.54 19.95
N THR A 30 30.29 -20.26 18.80
CA THR A 30 30.38 -19.00 18.09
C THR A 30 29.57 -17.91 18.80
N MET A 31 30.18 -16.75 19.04
CA MET A 31 29.46 -15.63 19.66
C MET A 31 28.52 -14.95 18.67
N LEU A 32 27.31 -14.57 19.11
CA LEU A 32 26.30 -13.87 18.27
C LEU A 32 26.85 -12.60 17.63
N LYS A 33 27.71 -11.86 18.34
CA LYS A 33 28.34 -10.62 17.82
C LYS A 33 29.20 -10.84 16.56
N ASP A 34 29.70 -12.06 16.35
CA ASP A 34 30.60 -12.39 15.23
C ASP A 34 29.83 -12.80 13.97
N ILE A 35 28.53 -13.14 14.13
CA ILE A 35 27.66 -13.61 13.06
C ILE A 35 26.51 -12.65 12.73
N MET A 36 26.18 -11.74 13.65
CA MET A 36 25.08 -10.80 13.44
C MET A 36 25.38 -9.81 12.32
N SER A 37 24.41 -9.55 11.46
CA SER A 37 24.43 -8.42 10.55
C SER A 37 24.14 -7.13 11.32
N LYS A 38 24.98 -6.13 11.11
CA LYS A 38 24.81 -4.78 11.69
C LYS A 38 24.05 -3.84 10.73
N HIS A 39 23.95 -4.22 9.46
CA HIS A 39 23.17 -3.49 8.49
C HIS A 39 21.72 -3.97 8.55
N ILE A 40 20.93 -3.27 9.34
CA ILE A 40 19.54 -3.63 9.62
C ILE A 40 18.64 -2.58 8.97
N HIS A 41 17.71 -3.04 8.14
CA HIS A 41 16.62 -2.19 7.70
C HIS A 41 15.60 -2.10 8.84
N VAL A 42 15.35 -0.90 9.32
CA VAL A 42 14.39 -0.61 10.39
C VAL A 42 13.29 0.28 9.87
N VAL A 43 12.12 0.19 10.47
CA VAL A 43 11.01 1.12 10.26
C VAL A 43 10.62 1.77 11.58
N ARG A 44 9.89 2.86 11.52
CA ARG A 44 9.40 3.60 12.70
C ARG A 44 7.90 3.50 12.78
N PRO A 45 7.30 3.73 13.96
CA PRO A 45 5.83 3.72 14.10
C PRO A 45 5.10 4.69 13.17
N GLU A 46 5.78 5.79 12.77
CA GLU A 46 5.25 6.81 11.88
C GLU A 46 5.45 6.50 10.39
N THR A 47 6.20 5.43 10.07
CA THR A 47 6.44 5.02 8.67
C THR A 47 5.13 4.53 8.08
N ASP A 48 4.82 5.05 6.89
CA ASP A 48 3.62 4.67 6.14
C ASP A 48 3.60 3.17 5.83
N GLN A 49 2.44 2.56 5.92
CA GLN A 49 2.27 1.12 5.70
C GLN A 49 2.65 0.68 4.29
N GLU A 50 2.41 1.52 3.27
CA GLU A 50 2.82 1.24 1.89
C GLU A 50 4.33 1.23 1.76
N GLU A 51 5.04 2.12 2.46
CA GLU A 51 6.49 2.15 2.47
C GLU A 51 7.07 0.92 3.17
N VAL A 52 6.48 0.48 4.28
CA VAL A 52 6.85 -0.78 4.94
C VAL A 52 6.66 -1.95 3.99
N ALA A 53 5.52 -2.02 3.30
CA ALA A 53 5.22 -3.07 2.33
C ALA A 53 6.23 -3.08 1.18
N ARG A 54 6.63 -1.90 0.69
CA ARG A 54 7.65 -1.74 -0.34
C ARG A 54 9.01 -2.26 0.10
N ILE A 55 9.44 -1.92 1.32
CA ILE A 55 10.73 -2.39 1.90
C ILE A 55 10.73 -3.91 2.02
N VAL A 56 9.68 -4.50 2.62
CA VAL A 56 9.56 -5.95 2.80
C VAL A 56 9.58 -6.67 1.45
N SER A 57 8.86 -6.18 0.45
CA SER A 57 8.80 -6.76 -0.89
C SER A 57 10.12 -6.60 -1.65
N GLN A 58 10.74 -5.43 -1.60
CA GLN A 58 11.98 -5.13 -2.32
C GLN A 58 13.16 -5.99 -1.85
N TYR A 59 13.27 -6.21 -0.55
CA TYR A 59 14.37 -6.95 0.05
C TYR A 59 14.02 -8.41 0.37
N ASN A 60 12.78 -8.85 0.10
CA ASN A 60 12.27 -10.18 0.44
C ASN A 60 12.46 -10.53 1.92
N PHE A 61 12.21 -9.56 2.81
CA PHE A 61 12.27 -9.78 4.25
C PHE A 61 11.05 -10.58 4.72
N LEU A 62 11.26 -11.46 5.69
CA LEU A 62 10.18 -12.19 6.37
C LEU A 62 9.64 -11.41 7.58
N ALA A 63 10.44 -10.48 8.11
CA ALA A 63 10.06 -9.55 9.15
C ALA A 63 11.01 -8.34 9.15
N VAL A 64 10.50 -7.18 9.57
CA VAL A 64 11.25 -5.92 9.72
C VAL A 64 11.05 -5.40 11.14
N PRO A 65 12.13 -5.01 11.85
CA PRO A 65 12.03 -4.46 13.18
C PRO A 65 11.52 -3.01 13.15
N VAL A 66 10.65 -2.70 14.11
CA VAL A 66 10.15 -1.36 14.39
C VAL A 66 10.94 -0.78 15.56
N VAL A 67 11.52 0.39 15.38
CA VAL A 67 12.32 1.06 16.43
C VAL A 67 11.79 2.46 16.71
N ASP A 68 12.06 2.96 17.93
CA ASP A 68 11.78 4.34 18.30
C ASP A 68 12.89 5.30 17.81
N HIS A 69 12.79 6.58 18.21
CA HIS A 69 13.76 7.60 17.84
C HIS A 69 15.15 7.42 18.49
N GLU A 70 15.24 6.60 19.54
CA GLU A 70 16.49 6.21 20.23
C GLU A 70 17.00 4.84 19.79
N ASP A 71 16.46 4.31 18.66
CA ASP A 71 16.77 3.00 18.07
C ASP A 71 16.44 1.80 18.97
N ARG A 72 15.55 1.96 19.97
CA ARG A 72 15.07 0.86 20.81
C ARG A 72 14.02 0.05 20.08
N LEU A 73 14.11 -1.26 20.18
CA LEU A 73 13.18 -2.18 19.54
C LEU A 73 11.79 -2.11 20.21
N LEU A 74 10.79 -1.70 19.45
CA LEU A 74 9.39 -1.66 19.88
C LEU A 74 8.64 -2.94 19.50
N GLY A 75 8.97 -3.52 18.36
CA GLY A 75 8.28 -4.71 17.83
C GLY A 75 8.81 -5.11 16.47
N ILE A 76 8.06 -5.94 15.78
CA ILE A 76 8.35 -6.38 14.42
C ILE A 76 7.08 -6.32 13.56
N VAL A 77 7.25 -6.06 12.27
CA VAL A 77 6.21 -6.25 11.25
C VAL A 77 6.58 -7.47 10.43
N THR A 78 5.67 -8.40 10.30
CA THR A 78 5.90 -9.66 9.58
C THR A 78 5.33 -9.62 8.16
N VAL A 79 5.83 -10.47 7.27
CA VAL A 79 5.42 -10.49 5.85
C VAL A 79 3.93 -10.79 5.65
N ASP A 80 3.32 -11.58 6.55
CA ASP A 80 1.88 -11.89 6.54
C ASP A 80 1.04 -10.62 6.79
N ASP A 81 1.42 -9.77 7.74
CA ASP A 81 0.77 -8.47 7.95
C ASP A 81 0.92 -7.56 6.72
N VAL A 82 2.09 -7.57 6.10
CA VAL A 82 2.37 -6.79 4.87
C VAL A 82 1.53 -7.25 3.69
N VAL A 83 1.28 -8.56 3.53
CA VAL A 83 0.41 -9.08 2.47
C VAL A 83 -1.02 -8.55 2.61
N ASP A 84 -1.52 -8.44 3.83
CA ASP A 84 -2.84 -7.88 4.08
C ASP A 84 -2.90 -6.38 3.73
N VAL A 85 -1.87 -5.61 4.07
CA VAL A 85 -1.74 -4.20 3.65
C VAL A 85 -1.77 -4.07 2.12
N ILE A 86 -0.97 -4.86 1.39
CA ILE A 86 -0.94 -4.82 -0.09
C ILE A 86 -2.32 -5.11 -0.68
N ARG A 87 -3.08 -6.04 -0.11
CA ARG A 87 -4.45 -6.34 -0.55
C ARG A 87 -5.43 -5.21 -0.27
N GLU A 88 -5.28 -4.54 0.88
CA GLU A 88 -6.11 -3.40 1.25
C GLU A 88 -5.89 -2.23 0.31
N GLU A 89 -4.63 -1.86 0.08
CA GLU A 89 -4.24 -0.79 -0.85
C GLU A 89 -4.73 -1.09 -2.28
N ALA A 90 -4.48 -2.29 -2.80
CA ALA A 90 -4.96 -2.67 -4.14
C ALA A 90 -6.49 -2.59 -4.26
N THR A 91 -7.22 -2.91 -3.18
CA THR A 91 -8.68 -2.79 -3.15
C THR A 91 -9.11 -1.33 -3.12
N GLU A 92 -8.43 -0.48 -2.33
CA GLU A 92 -8.69 0.96 -2.26
C GLU A 92 -8.45 1.64 -3.60
N ASP A 93 -7.31 1.37 -4.23
CA ASP A 93 -6.98 1.88 -5.56
C ASP A 93 -8.02 1.50 -6.60
N PHE A 94 -8.46 0.23 -6.61
CA PHE A 94 -9.53 -0.21 -7.49
C PHE A 94 -10.84 0.53 -7.25
N LEU A 95 -11.24 0.72 -5.99
CA LEU A 95 -12.45 1.46 -5.63
C LEU A 95 -12.38 2.93 -6.05
N GLN A 96 -11.20 3.55 -5.95
CA GLN A 96 -10.97 4.91 -6.44
C GLN A 96 -11.14 5.00 -7.97
N LEU A 97 -10.58 4.06 -8.72
CA LEU A 97 -10.70 4.01 -10.18
C LEU A 97 -12.15 3.90 -10.66
N VAL A 98 -12.99 3.18 -9.95
CA VAL A 98 -14.42 3.05 -10.27
C VAL A 98 -15.30 4.15 -9.68
N GLY A 99 -14.69 5.18 -9.05
CA GLY A 99 -15.41 6.32 -8.46
C GLY A 99 -16.19 5.97 -7.20
N ALA A 100 -15.81 4.89 -6.50
CA ALA A 100 -16.51 4.41 -5.31
C ALA A 100 -15.97 5.03 -3.99
N GLY A 101 -14.87 5.83 -4.06
CA GLY A 101 -14.24 6.46 -2.88
C GLY A 101 -13.53 5.47 -1.97
N LYS A 102 -12.89 6.01 -0.91
CA LYS A 102 -12.05 5.25 0.06
C LYS A 102 -12.82 4.29 0.98
N ASP A 103 -14.14 4.28 0.97
CA ASP A 103 -14.93 3.54 1.95
C ASP A 103 -15.14 2.07 1.56
N ARG A 104 -14.41 1.18 2.18
CA ARG A 104 -14.65 -0.27 2.19
C ARG A 104 -16.09 -0.64 2.62
N GLU A 105 -16.71 0.24 3.38
CA GLU A 105 -18.13 0.12 3.81
C GLU A 105 -19.14 0.26 2.66
N ILE A 106 -18.74 0.74 1.47
CA ILE A 106 -19.64 0.88 0.33
C ILE A 106 -20.27 -0.45 -0.08
N LEU A 107 -19.55 -1.56 0.09
CA LEU A 107 -20.08 -2.90 -0.15
C LEU A 107 -21.10 -3.36 0.89
N LEU A 108 -21.09 -2.75 2.09
CA LEU A 108 -21.97 -3.08 3.20
C LEU A 108 -23.08 -2.03 3.42
N LYS A 109 -22.97 -0.84 2.78
CA LYS A 109 -23.96 0.24 2.91
C LYS A 109 -25.23 -0.10 2.11
N SER A 110 -26.35 0.45 2.61
CA SER A 110 -27.65 0.36 1.92
C SER A 110 -27.55 0.86 0.49
N SER A 111 -28.27 0.23 -0.44
CA SER A 111 -28.32 0.63 -1.85
C SER A 111 -28.66 2.11 -2.06
N TRP A 112 -29.38 2.71 -1.13
CA TRP A 112 -29.74 4.14 -1.16
C TRP A 112 -28.55 5.05 -0.83
N GLU A 113 -27.71 4.69 0.12
CA GLU A 113 -26.49 5.46 0.46
C GLU A 113 -25.48 5.39 -0.68
N ASN A 114 -25.31 4.22 -1.28
CA ASN A 114 -24.46 4.04 -2.45
C ASN A 114 -24.98 4.84 -3.66
N ALA A 115 -26.29 4.88 -3.87
CA ALA A 115 -26.91 5.70 -4.91
C ALA A 115 -26.61 7.19 -4.68
N ARG A 116 -26.79 7.69 -3.46
CA ARG A 116 -26.58 9.11 -3.10
C ARG A 116 -25.14 9.57 -3.33
N MET A 117 -24.15 8.71 -3.08
CA MET A 117 -22.72 9.02 -3.36
C MET A 117 -22.41 9.04 -4.85
N ARG A 118 -23.10 8.23 -5.67
CA ARG A 118 -22.89 8.15 -7.12
C ARG A 118 -23.66 9.19 -7.91
N VAL A 119 -24.76 9.71 -7.39
CA VAL A 119 -25.61 10.71 -8.07
C VAL A 119 -24.81 11.94 -8.54
N PRO A 120 -23.92 12.57 -7.74
CA PRO A 120 -23.15 13.73 -8.20
C PRO A 120 -22.27 13.40 -9.42
N TRP A 121 -21.62 12.24 -9.43
CA TRP A 121 -20.79 11.79 -10.54
C TRP A 121 -21.62 11.49 -11.79
N LEU A 122 -22.73 10.80 -11.64
CA LEU A 122 -23.66 10.53 -12.75
C LEU A 122 -24.25 11.83 -13.32
N PHE A 123 -24.57 12.80 -12.45
CA PHE A 123 -25.04 14.11 -12.88
C PHE A 123 -23.98 14.87 -13.69
N ALA A 124 -22.72 14.85 -13.24
CA ALA A 124 -21.60 15.47 -13.96
C ALA A 124 -21.41 14.83 -15.35
N SER A 125 -21.46 13.50 -15.42
CA SER A 125 -21.39 12.74 -16.68
C SER A 125 -22.55 13.04 -17.61
N TRP A 126 -23.77 13.16 -17.09
CA TRP A 126 -24.98 13.50 -17.85
C TRP A 126 -24.90 14.92 -18.43
N VAL A 127 -24.47 15.90 -17.61
CA VAL A 127 -24.26 17.27 -18.08
C VAL A 127 -23.17 17.34 -19.15
N GLY A 128 -22.07 16.60 -18.97
CA GLY A 128 -21.01 16.46 -19.98
C GLY A 128 -21.53 15.89 -21.30
N GLY A 129 -22.37 14.86 -21.23
CA GLY A 129 -23.03 14.27 -22.41
C GLY A 129 -23.95 15.25 -23.15
N ILE A 130 -24.75 16.05 -22.42
CA ILE A 130 -25.61 17.09 -23.03
C ILE A 130 -24.75 18.16 -23.71
N LEU A 131 -23.70 18.64 -23.06
CA LEU A 131 -22.78 19.62 -23.63
C LEU A 131 -22.13 19.10 -24.93
N ALA A 132 -21.66 17.86 -24.89
CA ALA A 132 -21.10 17.21 -26.08
C ALA A 132 -22.15 17.12 -27.24
N ALA A 133 -23.38 16.74 -26.93
CA ALA A 133 -24.44 16.66 -27.90
C ALA A 133 -24.81 18.02 -28.52
N LEU A 134 -24.81 19.09 -27.67
CA LEU A 134 -25.05 20.46 -28.14
C LEU A 134 -23.91 20.95 -29.05
N ILE A 135 -22.66 20.69 -28.70
CA ILE A 135 -21.50 21.02 -29.51
C ILE A 135 -21.59 20.30 -30.85
N ILE A 136 -21.84 18.99 -30.84
CA ILE A 136 -21.98 18.21 -32.08
C ILE A 136 -23.14 18.75 -32.92
N GLY A 137 -24.27 19.09 -32.30
CA GLY A 137 -25.43 19.64 -33.00
C GLY A 137 -25.16 20.97 -33.71
N VAL A 138 -24.39 21.86 -33.08
CA VAL A 138 -23.97 23.11 -33.70
C VAL A 138 -23.04 22.88 -34.91
N PHE A 139 -22.20 21.88 -34.87
CA PHE A 139 -21.28 21.53 -35.95
C PHE A 139 -21.89 20.64 -37.01
N ASP A 140 -23.05 20.01 -36.77
CA ASP A 140 -23.70 19.09 -37.71
C ASP A 140 -24.10 19.78 -39.03
N ASP A 141 -24.58 21.00 -38.96
CA ASP A 141 -24.92 21.82 -40.14
C ASP A 141 -23.67 22.19 -40.96
N VAL A 142 -22.54 22.44 -40.31
CA VAL A 142 -21.26 22.70 -40.97
C VAL A 142 -20.71 21.44 -41.62
N LEU A 143 -20.80 20.30 -40.94
CA LEU A 143 -20.38 19.00 -41.49
C LEU A 143 -21.22 18.61 -42.72
N LYS A 144 -22.56 18.76 -42.66
CA LYS A 144 -23.48 18.45 -43.78
C LYS A 144 -23.22 19.36 -44.99
N SER A 145 -22.91 20.65 -44.76
CA SER A 145 -22.59 21.56 -45.85
C SER A 145 -21.28 21.22 -46.56
N HIS A 146 -20.28 20.69 -45.84
CA HIS A 146 -19.02 20.26 -46.44
C HIS A 146 -19.09 18.88 -47.13
N ILE A 147 -19.89 17.96 -46.61
CA ILE A 147 -20.11 16.65 -47.24
C ILE A 147 -20.94 16.79 -48.53
N ALA A 148 -21.87 17.77 -48.60
CA ALA A 148 -22.66 18.03 -49.82
C ALA A 148 -21.85 18.69 -50.94
N LEU A 149 -20.65 19.16 -50.68
CA LEU A 149 -19.73 19.81 -51.62
C LEU A 149 -18.61 18.88 -52.14
N ALA A 150 -18.51 17.64 -51.62
CA ALA A 150 -17.57 16.61 -52.04
C ALA A 150 -18.24 15.55 -52.88
#